data_2cbf6313196de503a0655044e6e672b5
#
_entry.id   2cbf6313196de503a0655044e6e672b5
#
_cell.length_a   1.000
_cell.length_b   1.000
_cell.length_c   1.000
_cell.angle_alpha   90.00
_cell.angle_beta   90.00
_cell.angle_gamma   90.00
#
_symmetry.space_group_name_H-M   'P 1'
#
loop_
_entity.id
_entity.type
_entity.pdbx_description
1 polymer ?
#
loop_
_entity_poly.entity_id
_entity_poly.type
_entity_poly.pdbx_seq_one_letter_code
_entity_poly.pdbx_strand_id
1 'polypeptide(L)'
;MKHSMTVGIAGCLFAAAFGAHAQPYPTHPIRMIMANAPGSVSDIYGRIVFARMSDALAQQIVVDNRPGAGGVVGVEMAARATPDGYTLVTVTAAVITIAPHVYRKIGYDPHQDFAPVSVFVKSETALCVNAALPVKSVREFIELAKSKPGQLNMASAGIGATSHLGGLMFATLTGIEANHVPYKGGGPSVMAVAQGEAHWALGPLGAYIAQVKTGRIRCIATGGDKRSVISPELPTIAESGVAGFRYYGWNGVLAPRGVARPVIDKLNRLMQEVLATPQIRQAFLAQGEEPAYTTVDEFARLIRDDYAQMGKMVKLAGLKPE
;
A
#
# COMPACT_ATOMS: atom_id res chain seq x y z
N MET A 1 -1.29 85.55 40.18
CA MET A 1 -2.20 84.47 39.94
C MET A 1 -1.83 83.91 38.53
N LYS A 2 -1.13 82.77 38.48
CA LYS A 2 -0.67 82.12 37.21
C LYS A 2 -1.42 80.82 37.05
N HIS A 3 -2.23 80.74 36.03
CA HIS A 3 -2.93 79.44 35.65
C HIS A 3 -2.07 78.70 34.67
N SER A 4 -1.57 77.51 35.08
CA SER A 4 -0.93 76.59 34.21
C SER A 4 -1.98 75.69 33.57
N MET A 5 -2.04 75.68 32.23
CA MET A 5 -2.89 74.82 31.41
C MET A 5 -2.09 73.61 30.96
N THR A 6 -2.42 72.46 31.54
CA THR A 6 -1.79 71.18 31.20
C THR A 6 -2.54 70.57 30.00
N VAL A 7 -1.87 70.48 28.85
CA VAL A 7 -2.40 69.80 27.63
C VAL A 7 -2.06 68.33 27.74
N GLY A 8 -3.10 67.49 27.87
CA GLY A 8 -2.95 66.02 27.82
C GLY A 8 -2.91 65.53 26.39
N ILE A 9 -1.79 64.95 25.98
CA ILE A 9 -1.65 64.26 24.69
C ILE A 9 -2.15 62.83 24.85
N ALA A 10 -3.39 62.55 24.36
CA ALA A 10 -3.91 61.19 24.25
C ALA A 10 -3.34 60.53 23.02
N GLY A 11 -2.28 59.70 23.18
CA GLY A 11 -1.71 58.88 22.13
C GLY A 11 -2.63 57.70 21.79
N CYS A 12 -3.30 57.73 20.66
CA CYS A 12 -4.01 56.58 20.08
C CYS A 12 -2.97 55.56 19.58
N LEU A 13 -2.74 54.49 20.35
CA LEU A 13 -2.06 53.30 19.88
C LEU A 13 -3.01 52.53 18.93
N PHE A 14 -2.87 52.78 17.65
CA PHE A 14 -3.45 51.91 16.60
C PHE A 14 -2.65 50.61 16.61
N ALA A 15 -3.13 49.60 17.31
CA ALA A 15 -2.63 48.22 17.14
C ALA A 15 -3.07 47.72 15.78
N ALA A 16 -2.18 47.86 14.79
CA ALA A 16 -2.33 47.19 13.50
C ALA A 16 -2.26 45.68 13.76
N ALA A 17 -3.40 45.03 13.89
CA ALA A 17 -3.50 43.59 13.84
C ALA A 17 -3.12 43.17 12.42
N PHE A 18 -1.84 42.88 12.21
CA PHE A 18 -1.42 42.13 11.04
C PHE A 18 -2.11 40.76 11.11
N GLY A 19 -3.23 40.65 10.42
CA GLY A 19 -3.82 39.35 10.14
C GLY A 19 -2.75 38.49 9.44
N ALA A 20 -2.19 37.56 10.16
CA ALA A 20 -1.35 36.53 9.57
C ALA A 20 -2.21 35.77 8.56
N HIS A 21 -2.23 36.24 7.32
CA HIS A 21 -2.75 35.47 6.22
C HIS A 21 -1.83 34.26 6.09
N ALA A 22 -2.28 33.10 6.58
CA ALA A 22 -1.59 31.84 6.33
C ALA A 22 -1.33 31.75 4.82
N GLN A 23 -0.07 31.76 4.42
CA GLN A 23 0.29 31.63 3.02
C GLN A 23 -0.36 30.38 2.45
N PRO A 24 -0.94 30.43 1.24
CA PRO A 24 -1.62 29.28 0.67
C PRO A 24 -0.62 28.17 0.43
N TYR A 25 -0.73 27.08 1.17
CA TYR A 25 0.07 25.87 0.96
C TYR A 25 -0.29 25.24 -0.41
N PRO A 26 0.69 24.73 -1.20
CA PRO A 26 2.14 24.89 -1.05
C PRO A 26 2.67 26.17 -1.69
N THR A 27 3.74 26.76 -1.13
CA THR A 27 4.41 27.95 -1.68
C THR A 27 5.75 27.62 -2.35
N HIS A 28 6.26 26.41 -2.13
CA HIS A 28 7.50 25.89 -2.73
C HIS A 28 7.37 24.37 -2.99
N PRO A 29 8.33 23.75 -3.69
CA PRO A 29 8.25 22.34 -4.04
C PRO A 29 8.10 21.40 -2.85
N ILE A 30 7.30 20.34 -3.05
CA ILE A 30 7.08 19.26 -2.07
C ILE A 30 8.06 18.12 -2.40
N ARG A 31 8.80 17.65 -1.41
CA ARG A 31 9.64 16.45 -1.53
C ARG A 31 8.78 15.20 -1.28
N MET A 32 8.75 14.30 -2.25
CA MET A 32 8.12 12.99 -2.10
C MET A 32 9.21 11.92 -1.97
N ILE A 33 9.44 11.45 -0.75
CA ILE A 33 10.34 10.32 -0.51
C ILE A 33 9.66 9.06 -1.08
N MET A 34 10.29 8.47 -2.08
CA MET A 34 9.89 7.19 -2.65
C MET A 34 10.69 6.08 -1.95
N ALA A 35 10.06 5.38 -0.99
CA ALA A 35 10.74 4.37 -0.18
C ALA A 35 11.16 3.11 -0.98
N ASN A 36 10.80 3.03 -2.25
CA ASN A 36 11.09 1.92 -3.15
C ASN A 36 12.06 2.31 -4.26
N ALA A 37 12.66 1.30 -4.89
CA ALA A 37 13.58 1.50 -6.01
C ALA A 37 12.87 2.11 -7.22
N PRO A 38 13.59 2.86 -8.07
CA PRO A 38 13.08 3.28 -9.37
C PRO A 38 12.56 2.09 -10.19
N GLY A 39 11.44 2.27 -10.90
CA GLY A 39 10.78 1.23 -11.70
C GLY A 39 9.92 0.25 -10.89
N SER A 40 9.81 0.40 -9.58
CA SER A 40 8.83 -0.33 -8.76
C SER A 40 7.40 0.16 -9.03
N VAL A 41 6.39 -0.63 -8.63
CA VAL A 41 4.97 -0.25 -8.69
C VAL A 41 4.75 1.14 -8.07
N SER A 42 5.26 1.36 -6.85
CA SER A 42 5.17 2.67 -6.19
C SER A 42 5.77 3.80 -7.02
N ASP A 43 6.92 3.57 -7.66
CA ASP A 43 7.62 4.59 -8.44
C ASP A 43 6.88 4.90 -9.75
N ILE A 44 6.50 3.87 -10.51
CA ILE A 44 5.81 4.04 -11.79
C ILE A 44 4.49 4.79 -11.60
N TYR A 45 3.62 4.28 -10.76
CA TYR A 45 2.28 4.86 -10.56
C TYR A 45 2.33 6.14 -9.74
N GLY A 46 3.24 6.22 -8.76
CA GLY A 46 3.46 7.45 -8.00
C GLY A 46 3.85 8.62 -8.89
N ARG A 47 4.80 8.44 -9.82
CA ARG A 47 5.21 9.50 -10.75
C ARG A 47 4.06 9.98 -11.64
N ILE A 48 3.20 9.07 -12.10
CA ILE A 48 2.01 9.43 -12.89
C ILE A 48 1.06 10.32 -12.08
N VAL A 49 0.79 9.95 -10.81
CA VAL A 49 -0.10 10.71 -9.92
C VAL A 49 0.54 12.05 -9.53
N PHE A 50 1.81 12.05 -9.11
CA PHE A 50 2.48 13.24 -8.58
C PHE A 50 2.77 14.29 -9.66
N ALA A 51 2.97 13.89 -10.90
CA ALA A 51 3.04 14.84 -12.02
C ALA A 51 1.72 15.62 -12.16
N ARG A 52 0.58 14.94 -12.13
CA ARG A 52 -0.74 15.58 -12.20
C ARG A 52 -1.06 16.43 -10.97
N MET A 53 -0.65 15.96 -9.79
CA MET A 53 -0.77 16.77 -8.58
C MET A 53 0.09 18.05 -8.65
N SER A 54 1.29 17.97 -9.24
CA SER A 54 2.18 19.12 -9.42
C SER A 54 1.53 20.18 -10.31
N ASP A 55 0.91 19.76 -11.43
CA ASP A 55 0.18 20.65 -12.32
C ASP A 55 -0.95 21.40 -11.57
N ALA A 56 -1.74 20.66 -10.79
CA ALA A 56 -2.89 21.21 -10.05
C ALA A 56 -2.48 22.10 -8.87
N LEU A 57 -1.31 21.84 -8.26
CA LEU A 57 -0.78 22.65 -7.15
C LEU A 57 -0.02 23.90 -7.64
N ALA A 58 0.28 24.00 -8.94
CA ALA A 58 1.24 24.96 -9.49
C ALA A 58 2.59 24.97 -8.73
N GLN A 59 2.95 23.81 -8.15
CA GLN A 59 4.19 23.57 -7.41
C GLN A 59 4.67 22.15 -7.68
N GLN A 60 5.98 21.99 -7.84
CA GLN A 60 6.54 20.68 -8.14
C GLN A 60 6.48 19.71 -6.95
N ILE A 61 6.14 18.47 -7.22
CA ILE A 61 6.39 17.34 -6.32
C ILE A 61 7.65 16.63 -6.81
N VAL A 62 8.74 16.82 -6.08
CA VAL A 62 10.06 16.27 -6.43
C VAL A 62 10.19 14.86 -5.84
N VAL A 63 10.23 13.86 -6.71
CA VAL A 63 10.40 12.45 -6.29
C VAL A 63 11.85 12.17 -5.96
N ASP A 64 12.11 11.70 -4.75
CA ASP A 64 13.41 11.34 -4.19
C ASP A 64 13.41 9.86 -3.78
N ASN A 65 13.96 8.98 -4.62
CA ASN A 65 14.01 7.55 -4.32
C ASN A 65 15.03 7.25 -3.22
N ARG A 66 14.55 6.63 -2.12
CA ARG A 66 15.34 6.20 -0.96
C ARG A 66 15.06 4.74 -0.63
N PRO A 67 15.48 3.81 -1.50
CA PRO A 67 15.27 2.39 -1.26
C PRO A 67 16.19 1.87 -0.15
N GLY A 68 15.85 0.71 0.39
CA GLY A 68 16.66 -0.02 1.37
C GLY A 68 15.79 -0.75 2.39
N ALA A 69 16.20 -1.96 2.79
CA ALA A 69 15.49 -2.80 3.76
C ALA A 69 13.97 -2.89 3.49
N GLY A 70 13.57 -3.16 2.23
CA GLY A 70 12.15 -3.25 1.87
C GLY A 70 11.37 -1.94 1.97
N GLY A 71 12.05 -0.79 2.02
CA GLY A 71 11.45 0.54 2.15
C GLY A 71 11.63 1.18 3.53
N VAL A 72 12.13 0.43 4.51
CA VAL A 72 12.32 0.91 5.90
C VAL A 72 13.17 2.19 5.93
N VAL A 73 14.26 2.26 5.17
CA VAL A 73 15.16 3.44 5.13
C VAL A 73 14.42 4.73 4.75
N GLY A 74 13.62 4.69 3.67
CA GLY A 74 12.87 5.86 3.24
C GLY A 74 11.78 6.28 4.23
N VAL A 75 11.13 5.31 4.85
CA VAL A 75 10.07 5.55 5.86
C VAL A 75 10.66 6.14 7.15
N GLU A 76 11.79 5.64 7.63
CA GLU A 76 12.52 6.23 8.77
C GLU A 76 12.95 7.67 8.53
N MET A 77 13.41 7.96 7.30
CA MET A 77 13.78 9.33 6.92
C MET A 77 12.57 10.26 7.00
N ALA A 78 11.40 9.81 6.54
CA ALA A 78 10.17 10.59 6.60
C ALA A 78 9.66 10.78 8.03
N ALA A 79 9.76 9.77 8.89
CA ALA A 79 9.35 9.86 10.29
C ALA A 79 10.09 10.97 11.06
N ARG A 80 11.31 11.30 10.63
CA ARG A 80 12.16 12.34 11.23
C ARG A 80 12.07 13.69 10.53
N ALA A 81 11.27 13.80 9.46
CA ALA A 81 11.16 15.05 8.72
C ALA A 81 10.29 16.08 9.45
N THR A 82 10.52 17.36 9.15
CA THR A 82 9.73 18.45 9.70
C THR A 82 8.26 18.30 9.30
N PRO A 83 7.29 18.42 10.23
CA PRO A 83 5.88 18.21 9.94
C PRO A 83 5.21 19.48 9.38
N ASP A 84 5.78 20.04 8.33
CA ASP A 84 5.31 21.25 7.64
C ASP A 84 4.48 20.95 6.37
N GLY A 85 4.40 19.68 5.99
CA GLY A 85 3.70 19.22 4.78
C GLY A 85 4.55 19.22 3.51
N TYR A 86 5.81 19.65 3.58
CA TYR A 86 6.70 19.70 2.40
C TYR A 86 7.59 18.46 2.24
N THR A 87 7.54 17.54 3.19
CA THR A 87 8.11 16.19 3.03
C THR A 87 7.02 15.16 3.22
N LEU A 88 6.79 14.35 2.20
CA LEU A 88 5.83 13.24 2.19
C LEU A 88 6.58 11.95 1.85
N VAL A 89 5.97 10.80 2.12
CA VAL A 89 6.55 9.50 1.78
C VAL A 89 5.53 8.58 1.14
N THR A 90 5.96 7.84 0.10
CA THR A 90 5.20 6.70 -0.39
C THR A 90 5.53 5.47 0.41
N VAL A 91 4.50 4.72 0.73
CA VAL A 91 4.61 3.47 1.49
C VAL A 91 3.87 2.34 0.79
N THR A 92 4.35 1.12 0.98
CA THR A 92 3.63 -0.10 0.63
C THR A 92 2.96 -0.69 1.86
N ALA A 93 1.94 -1.52 1.66
CA ALA A 93 1.36 -2.32 2.74
C ALA A 93 2.45 -3.06 3.53
N ALA A 94 3.42 -3.67 2.84
CA ALA A 94 4.46 -4.47 3.48
C ALA A 94 5.34 -3.66 4.45
N VAL A 95 5.81 -2.47 4.07
CA VAL A 95 6.69 -1.68 4.94
C VAL A 95 5.96 -1.15 6.17
N ILE A 96 4.64 -0.94 6.09
CA ILE A 96 3.85 -0.40 7.21
C ILE A 96 3.26 -1.50 8.08
N THR A 97 2.88 -2.65 7.50
CA THR A 97 2.10 -3.66 8.22
C THR A 97 2.84 -4.99 8.45
N ILE A 98 3.92 -5.26 7.73
CA ILE A 98 4.73 -6.48 7.89
C ILE A 98 6.07 -6.17 8.53
N ALA A 99 6.82 -5.18 8.01
CA ALA A 99 8.17 -4.87 8.48
C ALA A 99 8.26 -4.67 10.01
N PRO A 100 7.31 -3.98 10.69
CA PRO A 100 7.36 -3.83 12.14
C PRO A 100 7.26 -5.14 12.95
N HIS A 101 6.80 -6.22 12.32
CA HIS A 101 6.70 -7.52 12.96
C HIS A 101 7.87 -8.46 12.66
N VAL A 102 8.69 -8.15 11.63
CA VAL A 102 9.78 -9.03 11.18
C VAL A 102 11.18 -8.43 11.40
N TYR A 103 11.29 -7.14 11.68
CA TYR A 103 12.54 -6.50 12.06
C TYR A 103 12.57 -6.27 13.58
N ARG A 104 13.69 -6.62 14.24
CA ARG A 104 13.87 -6.36 15.69
C ARG A 104 13.89 -4.87 16.03
N LYS A 105 14.38 -4.05 15.10
CA LYS A 105 14.51 -2.60 15.29
C LYS A 105 14.22 -1.89 14.00
N ILE A 106 13.17 -1.10 14.02
CA ILE A 106 12.86 -0.12 12.98
C ILE A 106 12.77 1.27 13.64
N GLY A 107 13.14 2.30 12.89
CA GLY A 107 13.21 3.65 13.41
C GLY A 107 11.92 4.45 13.25
N TYR A 108 10.76 3.79 13.17
CA TYR A 108 9.43 4.42 13.10
C TYR A 108 8.36 3.55 13.73
N ASP A 109 7.28 4.20 14.16
CA ASP A 109 6.03 3.58 14.59
C ASP A 109 4.93 3.91 13.54
N PRO A 110 4.34 2.90 12.86
CA PRO A 110 3.32 3.13 11.84
C PRO A 110 2.10 3.91 12.32
N HIS A 111 1.78 3.85 13.61
CA HIS A 111 0.59 4.47 14.20
C HIS A 111 0.85 5.83 14.82
N GLN A 112 2.10 6.11 15.23
CA GLN A 112 2.44 7.31 15.99
C GLN A 112 3.21 8.35 15.18
N ASP A 113 4.00 7.95 14.18
CA ASP A 113 4.92 8.85 13.50
C ASP A 113 4.34 9.47 12.21
N PHE A 114 3.16 9.02 11.78
CA PHE A 114 2.59 9.44 10.50
C PHE A 114 1.15 9.91 10.58
N ALA A 115 0.82 10.80 9.66
CA ALA A 115 -0.54 11.19 9.28
C ALA A 115 -0.85 10.58 7.90
N PRO A 116 -1.87 9.72 7.77
CA PRO A 116 -2.29 9.17 6.49
C PRO A 116 -2.80 10.27 5.54
N VAL A 117 -2.40 10.20 4.25
CA VAL A 117 -2.96 11.06 3.22
C VAL A 117 -3.99 10.29 2.40
N SER A 118 -3.56 9.33 1.60
CA SER A 118 -4.45 8.43 0.83
C SER A 118 -3.67 7.24 0.27
N VAL A 119 -4.38 6.16 -0.02
CA VAL A 119 -3.92 5.15 -0.98
C VAL A 119 -3.93 5.77 -2.38
N PHE A 120 -3.08 5.31 -3.30
CA PHE A 120 -3.12 5.73 -4.71
C PHE A 120 -3.13 4.56 -5.70
N VAL A 121 -2.71 3.37 -5.28
CA VAL A 121 -2.81 2.14 -6.08
C VAL A 121 -3.18 0.94 -5.20
N LYS A 122 -4.07 0.10 -5.71
CA LYS A 122 -4.40 -1.21 -5.15
C LYS A 122 -3.85 -2.28 -6.08
N SER A 123 -2.99 -3.13 -5.52
CA SER A 123 -2.42 -4.28 -6.23
C SER A 123 -3.20 -5.53 -5.87
N GLU A 124 -4.01 -6.00 -6.81
CA GLU A 124 -4.84 -7.19 -6.60
C GLU A 124 -3.95 -8.44 -6.47
N THR A 125 -4.33 -9.35 -5.58
CA THR A 125 -3.74 -10.67 -5.48
C THR A 125 -4.67 -11.73 -6.05
N ALA A 126 -4.12 -12.85 -6.46
CA ALA A 126 -4.90 -13.99 -6.95
C ALA A 126 -4.38 -15.31 -6.39
N LEU A 127 -5.31 -16.22 -6.14
CA LEU A 127 -5.03 -17.62 -5.91
C LEU A 127 -4.94 -18.29 -7.27
N CYS A 128 -3.73 -18.73 -7.61
CA CYS A 128 -3.43 -19.32 -8.90
C CYS A 128 -2.85 -20.72 -8.70
N VAL A 129 -3.21 -21.64 -9.60
CA VAL A 129 -2.80 -23.05 -9.57
C VAL A 129 -2.14 -23.44 -10.88
N ASN A 130 -1.29 -24.47 -10.85
CA ASN A 130 -0.83 -25.10 -12.08
C ASN A 130 -2.04 -25.61 -12.89
N ALA A 131 -2.06 -25.33 -14.19
CA ALA A 131 -3.22 -25.65 -15.05
C ALA A 131 -3.51 -27.16 -15.18
N ALA A 132 -2.51 -28.03 -14.91
CA ALA A 132 -2.70 -29.46 -14.89
C ALA A 132 -3.46 -29.98 -13.66
N LEU A 133 -3.59 -29.18 -12.60
CA LEU A 133 -4.44 -29.58 -11.48
C LEU A 133 -5.91 -29.63 -11.90
N PRO A 134 -6.64 -30.69 -11.50
CA PRO A 134 -8.04 -30.90 -11.88
C PRO A 134 -9.00 -30.05 -11.04
N VAL A 135 -8.71 -28.74 -10.92
CA VAL A 135 -9.51 -27.80 -10.13
C VAL A 135 -9.79 -26.54 -10.92
N LYS A 136 -11.00 -26.00 -10.81
CA LYS A 136 -11.46 -24.78 -11.48
C LYS A 136 -12.03 -23.73 -10.52
N SER A 137 -12.15 -24.08 -9.24
CA SER A 137 -12.71 -23.20 -8.21
C SER A 137 -11.93 -23.31 -6.90
N VAL A 138 -12.10 -22.33 -6.03
CA VAL A 138 -11.53 -22.34 -4.67
C VAL A 138 -12.02 -23.55 -3.89
N ARG A 139 -13.29 -23.89 -4.02
CA ARG A 139 -13.89 -25.03 -3.34
C ARG A 139 -13.22 -26.35 -3.76
N GLU A 140 -13.13 -26.62 -5.05
CA GLU A 140 -12.47 -27.82 -5.57
C GLU A 140 -10.98 -27.89 -5.16
N PHE A 141 -10.30 -26.72 -5.12
CA PHE A 141 -8.92 -26.66 -4.66
C PHE A 141 -8.80 -27.02 -3.17
N ILE A 142 -9.69 -26.50 -2.32
CA ILE A 142 -9.71 -26.81 -0.88
C ILE A 142 -10.00 -28.32 -0.66
N GLU A 143 -10.98 -28.89 -1.39
CA GLU A 143 -11.31 -30.31 -1.33
C GLU A 143 -10.12 -31.18 -1.72
N LEU A 144 -9.45 -30.84 -2.83
CA LEU A 144 -8.23 -31.53 -3.27
C LEU A 144 -7.11 -31.44 -2.23
N ALA A 145 -6.85 -30.23 -1.69
CA ALA A 145 -5.80 -30.01 -0.71
C ALA A 145 -6.04 -30.79 0.59
N LYS A 146 -7.29 -30.86 1.05
CA LYS A 146 -7.69 -31.65 2.22
C LYS A 146 -7.58 -33.16 1.99
N SER A 147 -7.77 -33.62 0.75
CA SER A 147 -7.58 -35.05 0.40
C SER A 147 -6.12 -35.47 0.31
N LYS A 148 -5.19 -34.50 0.24
CA LYS A 148 -3.75 -34.69 0.08
C LYS A 148 -2.96 -33.78 1.05
N PRO A 149 -3.11 -33.95 2.38
CA PRO A 149 -2.49 -33.09 3.37
C PRO A 149 -0.98 -33.07 3.22
N GLY A 150 -0.37 -31.87 3.22
CA GLY A 150 1.09 -31.66 3.09
C GLY A 150 1.69 -31.99 1.72
N GLN A 151 0.90 -32.47 0.71
CA GLN A 151 1.43 -32.87 -0.58
C GLN A 151 1.39 -31.77 -1.64
N LEU A 152 0.62 -30.69 -1.41
CA LEU A 152 0.54 -29.59 -2.36
C LEU A 152 1.56 -28.51 -2.02
N ASN A 153 2.55 -28.34 -2.90
CA ASN A 153 3.58 -27.32 -2.75
C ASN A 153 3.01 -25.93 -3.05
N MET A 154 3.20 -25.00 -2.10
CA MET A 154 2.88 -23.59 -2.22
C MET A 154 4.14 -22.79 -2.57
N ALA A 155 4.19 -22.17 -3.73
CA ALA A 155 5.30 -21.28 -4.09
C ALA A 155 5.13 -19.89 -3.46
N SER A 156 6.24 -19.29 -3.05
CA SER A 156 6.30 -17.87 -2.66
C SER A 156 7.57 -17.19 -3.14
N ALA A 157 7.55 -15.85 -3.13
CA ALA A 157 8.72 -15.03 -3.47
C ALA A 157 9.82 -15.04 -2.38
N GLY A 158 9.65 -15.85 -1.34
CA GLY A 158 10.55 -15.99 -0.21
C GLY A 158 9.83 -15.96 1.14
N ILE A 159 10.53 -16.31 2.18
CA ILE A 159 10.02 -16.28 3.57
C ILE A 159 9.69 -14.82 3.93
N GLY A 160 8.51 -14.58 4.53
CA GLY A 160 8.05 -13.24 4.89
C GLY A 160 7.52 -12.39 3.72
N ALA A 161 7.67 -12.86 2.47
CA ALA A 161 7.12 -12.15 1.31
C ALA A 161 5.58 -12.11 1.36
N THR A 162 5.00 -11.12 0.66
CA THR A 162 3.53 -10.97 0.55
C THR A 162 2.86 -12.26 0.09
N SER A 163 3.44 -12.97 -0.89
CA SER A 163 2.92 -14.26 -1.37
C SER A 163 3.03 -15.39 -0.35
N HIS A 164 4.03 -15.37 0.55
CA HIS A 164 4.10 -16.32 1.66
C HIS A 164 2.98 -16.08 2.67
N LEU A 165 2.84 -14.84 3.15
CA LEU A 165 1.86 -14.50 4.18
C LEU A 165 0.42 -14.64 3.67
N GLY A 166 0.16 -14.28 2.42
CA GLY A 166 -1.15 -14.48 1.79
C GLY A 166 -1.52 -15.96 1.64
N GLY A 167 -0.57 -16.78 1.20
CA GLY A 167 -0.77 -18.22 1.10
C GLY A 167 -0.97 -18.88 2.47
N LEU A 168 -0.19 -18.47 3.48
CA LEU A 168 -0.35 -18.93 4.85
C LEU A 168 -1.71 -18.53 5.43
N MET A 169 -2.16 -17.30 5.19
CA MET A 169 -3.48 -16.85 5.60
C MET A 169 -4.58 -17.71 4.96
N PHE A 170 -4.47 -17.98 3.66
CA PHE A 170 -5.42 -18.86 2.98
C PHE A 170 -5.42 -20.27 3.59
N ALA A 171 -4.25 -20.86 3.80
CA ALA A 171 -4.13 -22.19 4.40
C ALA A 171 -4.73 -22.23 5.81
N THR A 172 -4.46 -21.21 6.64
CA THR A 172 -4.99 -21.11 8.01
C THR A 172 -6.52 -21.02 8.02
N LEU A 173 -7.11 -20.14 7.19
CA LEU A 173 -8.56 -19.95 7.16
C LEU A 173 -9.33 -21.14 6.59
N THR A 174 -8.70 -21.92 5.70
CA THR A 174 -9.32 -23.09 5.05
C THR A 174 -9.03 -24.40 5.77
N GLY A 175 -8.03 -24.40 6.66
CA GLY A 175 -7.56 -25.60 7.36
C GLY A 175 -6.88 -26.61 6.43
N ILE A 176 -6.26 -26.15 5.32
CA ILE A 176 -5.43 -27.01 4.46
C ILE A 176 -3.98 -27.03 4.98
N GLU A 177 -3.32 -28.17 4.80
CA GLU A 177 -1.88 -28.30 5.02
C GLU A 177 -1.16 -28.13 3.69
N ALA A 178 -0.28 -27.13 3.61
CA ALA A 178 0.51 -26.83 2.42
C ALA A 178 1.99 -26.91 2.73
N ASN A 179 2.75 -27.55 1.85
CA ASN A 179 4.22 -27.51 1.93
C ASN A 179 4.73 -26.21 1.29
N HIS A 180 5.28 -25.31 2.11
CA HIS A 180 5.79 -24.02 1.62
C HIS A 180 7.17 -24.15 0.98
N VAL A 181 7.29 -23.74 -0.28
CA VAL A 181 8.54 -23.70 -1.06
C VAL A 181 8.91 -22.25 -1.37
N PRO A 182 9.89 -21.66 -0.67
CA PRO A 182 10.33 -20.29 -0.92
C PRO A 182 11.29 -20.23 -2.12
N TYR A 183 11.03 -19.29 -3.04
CA TYR A 183 11.89 -18.98 -4.18
C TYR A 183 12.60 -17.63 -3.99
N LYS A 184 13.60 -17.35 -4.83
CA LYS A 184 14.36 -16.08 -4.81
C LYS A 184 13.63 -15.00 -5.63
N GLY A 185 12.40 -14.62 -5.19
CA GLY A 185 11.58 -13.59 -5.80
C GLY A 185 10.35 -14.10 -6.54
N GLY A 186 9.50 -13.16 -7.00
CA GLY A 186 8.20 -13.43 -7.62
C GLY A 186 8.30 -14.16 -8.96
N GLY A 187 9.22 -13.76 -9.84
CA GLY A 187 9.41 -14.40 -11.14
C GLY A 187 9.68 -15.90 -11.05
N PRO A 188 10.72 -16.33 -10.31
CA PRO A 188 10.98 -17.75 -10.08
C PRO A 188 9.81 -18.52 -9.46
N SER A 189 9.08 -17.92 -8.52
CA SER A 189 7.92 -18.59 -7.89
C SER A 189 6.76 -18.79 -8.87
N VAL A 190 6.50 -17.82 -9.76
CA VAL A 190 5.50 -17.94 -10.83
C VAL A 190 5.89 -19.03 -11.82
N MET A 191 7.17 -19.07 -12.21
CA MET A 191 7.66 -20.10 -13.14
C MET A 191 7.58 -21.50 -12.54
N ALA A 192 7.86 -21.68 -11.26
CA ALA A 192 7.72 -22.96 -10.57
C ALA A 192 6.28 -23.49 -10.62
N VAL A 193 5.28 -22.60 -10.44
CA VAL A 193 3.87 -22.98 -10.61
C VAL A 193 3.58 -23.32 -12.08
N ALA A 194 4.08 -22.53 -13.04
CA ALA A 194 3.85 -22.77 -14.45
C ALA A 194 4.44 -24.09 -14.95
N GLN A 195 5.56 -24.53 -14.37
CA GLN A 195 6.28 -25.77 -14.70
C GLN A 195 5.79 -27.00 -13.92
N GLY A 196 4.92 -26.79 -12.90
CA GLY A 196 4.40 -27.87 -12.06
C GLY A 196 5.34 -28.30 -10.92
N GLU A 197 6.46 -27.62 -10.72
CA GLU A 197 7.33 -27.83 -9.54
C GLU A 197 6.61 -27.44 -8.23
N ALA A 198 5.82 -26.40 -8.30
CA ALA A 198 4.86 -26.03 -7.27
C ALA A 198 3.42 -26.12 -7.80
N HIS A 199 2.47 -26.43 -6.91
CA HIS A 199 1.09 -26.70 -7.30
C HIS A 199 0.25 -25.42 -7.34
N TRP A 200 0.54 -24.46 -6.45
CA TRP A 200 -0.22 -23.23 -6.30
C TRP A 200 0.60 -22.09 -5.71
N ALA A 201 0.09 -20.89 -5.84
CA ALA A 201 0.58 -19.70 -5.18
C ALA A 201 -0.54 -18.69 -4.98
N LEU A 202 -0.35 -17.78 -4.02
CA LEU A 202 -1.18 -16.61 -3.83
C LEU A 202 -0.29 -15.38 -3.88
N GLY A 203 -0.46 -14.52 -4.87
CA GLY A 203 0.42 -13.37 -5.07
C GLY A 203 -0.18 -12.34 -6.02
N PRO A 204 0.56 -11.28 -6.39
CA PRO A 204 0.08 -10.21 -7.28
C PRO A 204 -0.47 -10.76 -8.58
N LEU A 205 -1.72 -10.44 -8.91
CA LEU A 205 -2.42 -10.94 -10.11
C LEU A 205 -1.62 -10.65 -11.40
N GLY A 206 -1.07 -9.44 -11.51
CA GLY A 206 -0.29 -9.02 -12.67
C GLY A 206 0.91 -9.93 -12.97
N ALA A 207 1.51 -10.54 -11.96
CA ALA A 207 2.64 -11.44 -12.12
C ALA A 207 2.28 -12.76 -12.84
N TYR A 208 1.02 -13.19 -12.78
CA TYR A 208 0.55 -14.45 -13.35
C TYR A 208 -0.02 -14.30 -14.77
N ILE A 209 -0.41 -13.08 -15.19
CA ILE A 209 -1.15 -12.83 -16.44
C ILE A 209 -0.47 -13.48 -17.68
N ALA A 210 0.85 -13.37 -17.79
CA ALA A 210 1.59 -13.95 -18.92
C ALA A 210 1.44 -15.48 -18.97
N GLN A 211 1.50 -16.15 -17.83
CA GLN A 211 1.40 -17.62 -17.75
C GLN A 211 -0.05 -18.11 -17.84
N VAL A 212 -1.01 -17.28 -17.44
CA VAL A 212 -2.45 -17.54 -17.68
C VAL A 212 -2.76 -17.50 -19.17
N LYS A 213 -2.24 -16.50 -19.90
CA LYS A 213 -2.40 -16.40 -21.38
C LYS A 213 -1.81 -17.59 -22.12
N THR A 214 -0.74 -18.19 -21.60
CA THR A 214 -0.14 -19.41 -22.21
C THR A 214 -0.80 -20.72 -21.75
N GLY A 215 -1.82 -20.65 -20.88
CA GLY A 215 -2.53 -21.81 -20.36
C GLY A 215 -1.74 -22.67 -19.37
N ARG A 216 -0.60 -22.20 -18.85
CA ARG A 216 0.23 -22.93 -17.88
C ARG A 216 -0.22 -22.75 -16.45
N ILE A 217 -0.84 -21.62 -16.15
CA ILE A 217 -1.41 -21.27 -14.84
C ILE A 217 -2.89 -20.96 -15.02
N ARG A 218 -3.67 -21.32 -14.03
CA ARG A 218 -5.08 -20.90 -13.89
C ARG A 218 -5.23 -20.14 -12.59
N CYS A 219 -5.67 -18.88 -12.64
CA CYS A 219 -6.12 -18.16 -11.46
C CYS A 219 -7.61 -18.46 -11.25
N ILE A 220 -7.99 -18.77 -10.02
CA ILE A 220 -9.34 -19.26 -9.67
C ILE A 220 -10.13 -18.32 -8.76
N ALA A 221 -9.46 -17.36 -8.15
CA ALA A 221 -10.10 -16.29 -7.38
C ALA A 221 -9.12 -15.15 -7.11
N THR A 222 -9.65 -13.99 -6.77
CA THR A 222 -8.87 -12.82 -6.31
C THR A 222 -8.94 -12.68 -4.80
N GLY A 223 -7.93 -11.99 -4.22
CA GLY A 223 -7.80 -11.81 -2.76
C GLY A 223 -8.52 -10.59 -2.22
N GLY A 224 -9.10 -9.76 -3.07
CA GLY A 224 -9.74 -8.51 -2.69
C GLY A 224 -11.04 -8.68 -1.91
N ASP A 225 -11.53 -7.56 -1.37
CA ASP A 225 -12.83 -7.45 -0.71
C ASP A 225 -14.01 -7.35 -1.70
N LYS A 226 -13.70 -7.01 -2.96
CA LYS A 226 -14.61 -6.96 -4.11
C LYS A 226 -13.91 -7.54 -5.31
N ARG A 227 -14.68 -7.95 -6.33
CA ARG A 227 -14.12 -8.42 -7.60
C ARG A 227 -13.26 -7.35 -8.24
N SER A 228 -12.13 -7.78 -8.77
CA SER A 228 -11.21 -6.90 -9.47
C SER A 228 -11.82 -6.37 -10.77
N VAL A 229 -11.58 -5.10 -11.09
CA VAL A 229 -11.96 -4.53 -12.39
C VAL A 229 -11.06 -5.01 -13.52
N ILE A 230 -9.89 -5.59 -13.18
CA ILE A 230 -8.92 -6.15 -14.14
C ILE A 230 -9.34 -7.55 -14.57
N SER A 231 -9.93 -8.32 -13.66
CA SER A 231 -10.39 -9.70 -13.89
C SER A 231 -11.75 -9.91 -13.24
N PRO A 232 -12.81 -9.27 -13.76
CA PRO A 232 -14.15 -9.30 -13.15
C PRO A 232 -14.81 -10.67 -13.21
N GLU A 233 -14.31 -11.55 -14.09
CA GLU A 233 -14.74 -12.95 -14.20
C GLU A 233 -14.32 -13.80 -13.01
N LEU A 234 -13.24 -13.42 -12.30
CA LEU A 234 -12.78 -14.14 -11.13
C LEU A 234 -13.59 -13.72 -9.90
N PRO A 235 -14.16 -14.68 -9.15
CA PRO A 235 -14.76 -14.39 -7.86
C PRO A 235 -13.68 -13.98 -6.86
N THR A 236 -14.04 -13.34 -5.76
CA THR A 236 -13.13 -13.22 -4.63
C THR A 236 -13.05 -14.54 -3.86
N ILE A 237 -11.94 -14.73 -3.12
CA ILE A 237 -11.77 -15.89 -2.24
C ILE A 237 -12.88 -15.89 -1.17
N ALA A 238 -13.28 -14.71 -0.67
CA ALA A 238 -14.38 -14.57 0.29
C ALA A 238 -15.73 -14.99 -0.32
N GLU A 239 -16.07 -14.54 -1.54
CA GLU A 239 -17.26 -14.97 -2.29
C GLU A 239 -17.27 -16.47 -2.55
N SER A 240 -16.10 -17.08 -2.65
CA SER A 240 -15.94 -18.52 -2.89
C SER A 240 -16.05 -19.38 -1.62
N GLY A 241 -16.48 -18.79 -0.49
CA GLY A 241 -16.78 -19.51 0.75
C GLY A 241 -15.70 -19.42 1.84
N VAL A 242 -14.61 -18.69 1.63
CA VAL A 242 -13.57 -18.45 2.66
C VAL A 242 -13.87 -17.13 3.36
N ALA A 243 -14.84 -17.16 4.27
CA ALA A 243 -15.29 -15.97 4.99
C ALA A 243 -14.12 -15.26 5.70
N GLY A 244 -14.09 -13.92 5.60
CA GLY A 244 -13.07 -13.11 6.24
C GLY A 244 -11.71 -13.07 5.52
N PHE A 245 -11.57 -13.78 4.39
CA PHE A 245 -10.37 -13.64 3.58
C PHE A 245 -10.36 -12.28 2.89
N ARG A 246 -9.32 -11.50 3.15
CA ARG A 246 -9.03 -10.24 2.49
C ARG A 246 -7.52 -10.05 2.44
N TYR A 247 -6.96 -10.10 1.25
CA TYR A 247 -5.53 -9.96 1.07
C TYR A 247 -5.18 -9.33 -0.29
N TYR A 248 -4.72 -8.11 -0.27
CA TYR A 248 -4.24 -7.38 -1.45
C TYR A 248 -3.13 -6.41 -1.05
N GLY A 249 -2.29 -6.03 -2.01
CA GLY A 249 -1.32 -4.98 -1.83
C GLY A 249 -1.95 -3.59 -1.99
N TRP A 250 -1.35 -2.60 -1.35
CA TRP A 250 -1.67 -1.19 -1.60
C TRP A 250 -0.40 -0.35 -1.48
N ASN A 251 -0.41 0.79 -2.18
CA ASN A 251 0.58 1.83 -2.01
C ASN A 251 -0.15 3.12 -1.67
N GLY A 252 0.39 3.85 -0.70
CA GLY A 252 -0.21 5.08 -0.22
C GLY A 252 0.82 6.15 0.07
N VAL A 253 0.32 7.33 0.41
CA VAL A 253 1.12 8.48 0.82
C VAL A 253 0.84 8.78 2.28
N LEU A 254 1.92 8.91 3.04
CA LEU A 254 1.90 9.38 4.42
C LEU A 254 2.65 10.71 4.52
N ALA A 255 2.26 11.52 5.50
CA ALA A 255 3.00 12.69 5.95
C ALA A 255 3.59 12.42 7.35
N PRO A 256 4.64 13.11 7.79
CA PRO A 256 5.07 13.11 9.19
C PRO A 256 3.93 13.51 10.12
N ARG A 257 3.90 12.92 11.33
CA ARG A 257 2.93 13.29 12.35
C ARG A 257 3.07 14.76 12.73
N GLY A 258 1.94 15.46 12.89
CA GLY A 258 1.92 16.87 13.24
C GLY A 258 1.72 17.82 12.06
N VAL A 259 1.74 17.34 10.84
CA VAL A 259 1.29 18.13 9.68
C VAL A 259 -0.15 18.58 9.88
N ALA A 260 -0.40 19.88 9.68
CA ALA A 260 -1.70 20.49 9.92
C ALA A 260 -2.82 19.81 9.13
N ARG A 261 -3.96 19.54 9.77
CA ARG A 261 -5.09 18.84 9.16
C ARG A 261 -5.56 19.46 7.83
N PRO A 262 -5.64 20.79 7.67
CA PRO A 262 -6.01 21.41 6.39
C PRO A 262 -5.06 21.06 5.23
N VAL A 263 -3.77 20.86 5.52
CA VAL A 263 -2.77 20.44 4.52
C VAL A 263 -3.04 18.99 4.09
N ILE A 264 -3.25 18.10 5.05
CA ILE A 264 -3.60 16.69 4.79
C ILE A 264 -4.89 16.61 3.96
N ASP A 265 -5.94 17.34 4.34
CA ASP A 265 -7.23 17.34 3.65
C ASP A 265 -7.12 17.91 2.22
N LYS A 266 -6.25 18.91 2.01
CA LYS A 266 -5.96 19.44 0.67
C LYS A 266 -5.29 18.40 -0.20
N LEU A 267 -4.24 17.74 0.29
CA LEU A 267 -3.52 16.68 -0.42
C LEU A 267 -4.44 15.48 -0.71
N ASN A 268 -5.27 15.08 0.26
CA ASN A 268 -6.22 13.98 0.11
C ASN A 268 -7.25 14.26 -0.99
N ARG A 269 -7.89 15.44 -0.98
CA ARG A 269 -8.86 15.85 -2.05
C ARG A 269 -8.20 15.88 -3.41
N LEU A 270 -7.01 16.46 -3.51
CA LEU A 270 -6.30 16.53 -4.77
C LEU A 270 -5.95 15.13 -5.31
N MET A 271 -5.50 14.20 -4.45
CA MET A 271 -5.29 12.82 -4.87
C MET A 271 -6.56 12.17 -5.38
N GLN A 272 -7.70 12.40 -4.73
CA GLN A 272 -9.00 11.91 -5.19
C GLN A 272 -9.34 12.43 -6.59
N GLU A 273 -9.22 13.74 -6.80
CA GLU A 273 -9.50 14.38 -8.08
C GLU A 273 -8.62 13.83 -9.20
N VAL A 274 -7.32 13.70 -8.94
CA VAL A 274 -6.34 13.17 -9.91
C VAL A 274 -6.63 11.69 -10.24
N LEU A 275 -6.85 10.86 -9.22
CA LEU A 275 -7.09 9.42 -9.40
C LEU A 275 -8.43 9.12 -10.08
N ALA A 276 -9.41 10.03 -9.98
CA ALA A 276 -10.70 9.90 -10.65
C ALA A 276 -10.65 10.19 -12.15
N THR A 277 -9.56 10.79 -12.67
CA THR A 277 -9.46 11.15 -14.07
C THR A 277 -9.38 9.93 -15.00
N PRO A 278 -10.08 9.93 -16.15
CA PRO A 278 -10.06 8.81 -17.10
C PRO A 278 -8.64 8.45 -17.58
N GLN A 279 -7.77 9.44 -17.75
CA GLN A 279 -6.39 9.25 -18.20
C GLN A 279 -5.57 8.46 -17.20
N ILE A 280 -5.68 8.79 -15.91
CA ILE A 280 -5.00 8.05 -14.83
C ILE A 280 -5.53 6.62 -14.76
N ARG A 281 -6.86 6.46 -14.79
CA ARG A 281 -7.49 5.14 -14.76
C ARG A 281 -7.01 4.25 -15.91
N GLN A 282 -6.99 4.78 -17.13
CA GLN A 282 -6.50 4.04 -18.29
C GLN A 282 -5.02 3.67 -18.18
N ALA A 283 -4.17 4.60 -17.70
CA ALA A 283 -2.74 4.36 -17.54
C ALA A 283 -2.46 3.24 -16.52
N PHE A 284 -3.21 3.18 -15.43
CA PHE A 284 -3.09 2.15 -14.40
C PHE A 284 -3.56 0.78 -14.94
N LEU A 285 -4.79 0.72 -15.48
CA LEU A 285 -5.37 -0.52 -15.98
C LEU A 285 -4.56 -1.14 -17.13
N ALA A 286 -3.97 -0.31 -18.00
CA ALA A 286 -3.10 -0.77 -19.08
C ALA A 286 -1.88 -1.55 -18.59
N GLN A 287 -1.47 -1.32 -17.34
CA GLN A 287 -0.33 -1.98 -16.69
C GLN A 287 -0.75 -3.01 -15.62
N GLY A 288 -2.06 -3.31 -15.51
CA GLY A 288 -2.56 -4.35 -14.62
C GLY A 288 -2.72 -3.94 -13.15
N GLU A 289 -2.83 -2.64 -12.86
CA GLU A 289 -3.08 -2.12 -11.51
C GLU A 289 -4.34 -1.28 -11.46
N GLU A 290 -4.92 -1.12 -10.27
CA GLU A 290 -6.12 -0.30 -10.07
C GLU A 290 -5.76 1.01 -9.35
N PRO A 291 -6.17 2.18 -9.90
CA PRO A 291 -6.14 3.40 -9.11
C PRO A 291 -7.11 3.25 -7.93
N ALA A 292 -6.63 3.54 -6.74
CA ALA A 292 -7.42 3.43 -5.53
C ALA A 292 -7.33 4.75 -4.75
N TYR A 293 -8.42 5.11 -4.11
CA TYR A 293 -8.50 6.28 -3.24
C TYR A 293 -9.12 5.88 -1.91
N THR A 294 -8.65 6.52 -0.86
CA THR A 294 -9.24 6.44 0.48
C THR A 294 -9.34 7.83 1.10
N THR A 295 -10.35 8.06 1.90
CA THR A 295 -10.32 9.18 2.83
C THR A 295 -9.18 8.98 3.86
N VAL A 296 -8.80 10.06 4.53
CA VAL A 296 -7.78 10.00 5.61
C VAL A 296 -8.14 8.96 6.67
N ASP A 297 -9.41 8.94 7.09
CA ASP A 297 -9.88 8.06 8.16
C ASP A 297 -9.99 6.59 7.70
N GLU A 298 -10.35 6.35 6.44
CA GLU A 298 -10.34 5.01 5.85
C GLU A 298 -8.92 4.47 5.75
N PHE A 299 -7.96 5.31 5.33
CA PHE A 299 -6.57 4.89 5.27
C PHE A 299 -5.99 4.60 6.66
N ALA A 300 -6.33 5.42 7.65
CA ALA A 300 -5.94 5.15 9.04
C ALA A 300 -6.51 3.82 9.56
N ARG A 301 -7.78 3.50 9.21
CA ARG A 301 -8.38 2.19 9.56
C ARG A 301 -7.68 1.05 8.83
N LEU A 302 -7.46 1.18 7.52
CA LEU A 302 -6.77 0.18 6.70
C LEU A 302 -5.40 -0.19 7.30
N ILE A 303 -4.60 0.82 7.65
CA ILE A 303 -3.29 0.60 8.30
C ILE A 303 -3.44 -0.20 9.59
N ARG A 304 -4.37 0.17 10.47
CA ARG A 304 -4.58 -0.52 11.76
C ARG A 304 -5.02 -1.97 11.56
N ASP A 305 -6.00 -2.19 10.69
CA ASP A 305 -6.57 -3.50 10.44
C ASP A 305 -5.55 -4.45 9.81
N ASP A 306 -4.85 -3.98 8.78
CA ASP A 306 -3.82 -4.77 8.11
C ASP A 306 -2.62 -5.03 9.02
N TYR A 307 -2.19 -4.05 9.83
CA TYR A 307 -1.14 -4.24 10.83
C TYR A 307 -1.47 -5.36 11.81
N ALA A 308 -2.68 -5.32 12.37
CA ALA A 308 -3.14 -6.35 13.32
C ALA A 308 -3.25 -7.74 12.64
N GLN A 309 -3.76 -7.76 11.40
CA GLN A 309 -3.88 -8.99 10.61
C GLN A 309 -2.50 -9.58 10.28
N MET A 310 -1.58 -8.78 9.77
CA MET A 310 -0.24 -9.24 9.41
C MET A 310 0.57 -9.68 10.63
N GLY A 311 0.43 -9.01 11.78
CA GLY A 311 1.04 -9.45 13.03
C GLY A 311 0.60 -10.86 13.45
N LYS A 312 -0.68 -11.22 13.22
CA LYS A 312 -1.16 -12.60 13.43
C LYS A 312 -0.52 -13.57 12.44
N MET A 313 -0.45 -13.19 11.16
CA MET A 313 0.13 -14.05 10.11
C MET A 313 1.63 -14.27 10.31
N VAL A 314 2.40 -13.25 10.69
CA VAL A 314 3.82 -13.36 11.00
C VAL A 314 4.07 -14.34 12.16
N LYS A 315 3.24 -14.25 13.22
CA LYS A 315 3.31 -15.20 14.34
C LYS A 315 2.98 -16.63 13.92
N LEU A 316 1.93 -16.84 13.13
CA LEU A 316 1.53 -18.15 12.61
C LEU A 316 2.60 -18.73 11.66
N ALA A 317 3.30 -17.89 10.91
CA ALA A 317 4.43 -18.29 10.08
C ALA A 317 5.67 -18.69 10.87
N GLY A 318 5.67 -18.53 12.19
CA GLY A 318 6.84 -18.77 13.03
C GLY A 318 8.03 -17.85 12.75
N LEU A 319 7.78 -16.71 12.07
CA LEU A 319 8.81 -15.73 11.78
C LEU A 319 9.22 -15.02 13.07
N LYS A 320 10.52 -15.05 13.34
CA LYS A 320 11.10 -14.32 14.47
C LYS A 320 11.69 -13.01 13.94
N PRO A 321 11.55 -11.90 14.67
CA PRO A 321 12.17 -10.64 14.28
C PRO A 321 13.70 -10.79 14.16
N GLU A 322 14.25 -10.38 13.01
CA GLU A 322 15.68 -10.34 12.69
C GLU A 322 16.29 -8.97 12.96
#